data_137314a983854921eb7e1b592ec495e0
#
_entry.id   137314a983854921eb7e1b592ec495e0
#
_cell.length_a   1.000
_cell.length_b   1.000
_cell.length_c   1.000
_cell.angle_alpha   90.00
_cell.angle_beta   90.00
_cell.angle_gamma   90.00
#
_symmetry.space_group_name_H-M   'P 1'
#
loop_
_entity.id
_entity.type
_entity.pdbx_description
1 polymer ?
#
loop_
_entity_poly.entity_id
_entity_poly.type
_entity_poly.pdbx_seq_one_letter_code
_entity_poly.pdbx_strand_id
1 'polypeptide(L)'
;METINQRLEALREVMQQEHIAAFIFPSTDAHNSEYVAPHWKGREWISGFNGSAGTAVVTLKSAALWTDSRYFLAAEQQLAGSEYQLMRLKVDGAPTIAEWIGQQCEAGSEVGIDGTVSSYAETEALKAELRHQGGMTLRLNLDPLTRIWNDRPAIPQHKIELQPLEFAGETTTSKLDRIRQALRRQHCDGMLLSALDDIAWTLNMRGTDVHCNPVFVSYLVIEHEKTTLFVDNDKLTSEVSAYLAMLSIKVLPYNEVGKYLKRDYFAYNILLDPNETNSYLVACAKEGRAAVVLTTSPIPEMKAVKNETEIQGFHNAMKRDGVAMVKFLKWLIPAVKAGHETEISLDKKLTYLRSQQPLFRDSSFDTIVGYEHHGAIVHYEATPETDIAIEPHGFVLIDSGAQYQDGTTDITRTIALGPLTEEQKRVYTIVLKGHIQLELARFPDGVSGTQLDALAREPLWREGYNFLHGTGHGVGSYLNVHEGPHQIRMEYKPAPLHAGMTVTDEPGLYLSNRFGVRIENTLLITADEETEFGKFLRMEPLTLCPIDTTPILIPMMTDEEIAWLNTYHEYVYTALSPLLNAEEREWLRNETQAVRREQA
;
A
#
# COMPACT_ATOMS: atom_id res chain seq x y z
N MET A 1 -28.41 -12.73 6.90
CA MET A 1 -27.37 -12.53 5.85
C MET A 1 -27.23 -13.81 5.05
N GLU A 2 -27.09 -13.70 3.74
CA GLU A 2 -26.74 -14.85 2.90
C GLU A 2 -25.36 -15.38 3.27
N THR A 3 -25.23 -16.71 3.34
CA THR A 3 -23.94 -17.37 3.56
C THR A 3 -23.07 -17.29 2.28
N ILE A 4 -21.77 -17.43 2.40
CA ILE A 4 -20.85 -17.49 1.26
C ILE A 4 -21.28 -18.59 0.27
N ASN A 5 -21.65 -19.76 0.76
CA ASN A 5 -22.08 -20.87 -0.10
C ASN A 5 -23.38 -20.54 -0.86
N GLN A 6 -24.33 -19.81 -0.27
CA GLN A 6 -25.53 -19.34 -0.99
C GLN A 6 -25.19 -18.32 -2.09
N ARG A 7 -24.21 -17.43 -1.85
CA ARG A 7 -23.72 -16.51 -2.89
C ARG A 7 -23.04 -17.25 -4.03
N LEU A 8 -22.29 -18.31 -3.72
CA LEU A 8 -21.69 -19.19 -4.74
C LEU A 8 -22.73 -19.90 -5.59
N GLU A 9 -23.82 -20.40 -4.98
CA GLU A 9 -24.95 -21.00 -5.71
C GLU A 9 -25.60 -20.01 -6.68
N ALA A 10 -25.93 -18.81 -6.20
CA ALA A 10 -26.49 -17.74 -7.04
C ALA A 10 -25.56 -17.33 -8.19
N LEU A 11 -24.23 -17.24 -7.92
CA LEU A 11 -23.25 -16.97 -8.96
C LEU A 11 -23.21 -18.07 -10.02
N ARG A 12 -23.23 -19.34 -9.61
CA ARG A 12 -23.23 -20.50 -10.53
C ARG A 12 -24.45 -20.53 -11.43
N GLU A 13 -25.62 -20.10 -10.96
CA GLU A 13 -26.81 -19.93 -11.79
C GLU A 13 -26.57 -18.90 -12.91
N VAL A 14 -25.97 -17.75 -12.58
CA VAL A 14 -25.60 -16.74 -13.59
C VAL A 14 -24.58 -17.29 -14.56
N MET A 15 -23.54 -17.99 -14.07
CA MET A 15 -22.49 -18.59 -14.91
C MET A 15 -23.08 -19.62 -15.88
N GLN A 16 -24.04 -20.44 -15.45
CA GLN A 16 -24.73 -21.41 -16.34
C GLN A 16 -25.52 -20.71 -17.42
N GLN A 17 -26.28 -19.66 -17.08
CA GLN A 17 -27.05 -18.84 -18.04
C GLN A 17 -26.14 -18.18 -19.09
N GLU A 18 -24.97 -17.74 -18.67
CA GLU A 18 -23.98 -17.06 -19.52
C GLU A 18 -22.99 -18.02 -20.21
N HIS A 19 -23.10 -19.32 -19.97
CA HIS A 19 -22.20 -20.36 -20.49
C HIS A 19 -20.73 -20.17 -20.08
N ILE A 20 -20.49 -19.65 -18.86
CA ILE A 20 -19.18 -19.44 -18.27
C ILE A 20 -18.82 -20.63 -17.37
N ALA A 21 -17.66 -21.25 -17.61
CA ALA A 21 -17.19 -22.40 -16.82
C ALA A 21 -16.50 -22.01 -15.51
N ALA A 22 -15.80 -20.86 -15.50
CA ALA A 22 -15.17 -20.29 -14.32
C ALA A 22 -15.28 -18.77 -14.35
N PHE A 23 -15.34 -18.11 -13.17
CA PHE A 23 -15.31 -16.66 -13.05
C PHE A 23 -14.25 -16.23 -12.04
N ILE A 24 -13.51 -15.17 -12.39
CA ILE A 24 -12.37 -14.65 -11.62
C ILE A 24 -12.73 -13.28 -11.04
N PHE A 25 -12.52 -13.12 -9.72
CA PHE A 25 -12.74 -11.89 -8.97
C PHE A 25 -11.42 -11.39 -8.40
N PRO A 26 -10.76 -10.37 -9.01
CA PRO A 26 -9.56 -9.76 -8.48
C PRO A 26 -9.88 -8.84 -7.28
N SER A 27 -8.85 -8.38 -6.59
CA SER A 27 -8.95 -7.41 -5.48
C SER A 27 -8.85 -5.95 -5.96
N THR A 28 -9.10 -5.66 -7.21
CA THR A 28 -8.91 -4.34 -7.80
C THR A 28 -10.24 -3.66 -8.10
N ASP A 29 -10.17 -2.37 -8.40
CA ASP A 29 -11.26 -1.56 -8.90
C ASP A 29 -11.04 -1.13 -10.36
N ALA A 30 -11.85 -0.21 -10.85
CA ALA A 30 -11.74 0.32 -12.21
C ALA A 30 -10.45 1.14 -12.46
N HIS A 31 -9.69 1.42 -11.41
CA HIS A 31 -8.49 2.26 -11.38
C HIS A 31 -7.23 1.49 -11.02
N ASN A 32 -7.34 0.18 -10.88
CA ASN A 32 -6.28 -0.72 -10.40
C ASN A 32 -5.72 -0.34 -9.03
N SER A 33 -6.58 0.14 -8.14
CA SER A 33 -6.22 0.52 -6.78
C SER A 33 -5.91 -0.71 -5.91
N GLU A 34 -4.97 -0.58 -4.97
CA GLU A 34 -4.69 -1.59 -3.95
C GLU A 34 -5.82 -1.64 -2.91
N TYR A 35 -6.20 -0.49 -2.36
CA TYR A 35 -7.37 -0.34 -1.49
C TYR A 35 -8.54 0.15 -2.33
N VAL A 36 -9.66 -0.54 -2.24
CA VAL A 36 -10.82 -0.28 -3.10
C VAL A 36 -12.01 0.26 -2.31
N ALA A 37 -12.78 1.13 -2.95
CA ALA A 37 -14.02 1.59 -2.36
C ALA A 37 -15.04 0.44 -2.24
N PRO A 38 -16.02 0.53 -1.31
CA PRO A 38 -16.97 -0.55 -1.04
C PRO A 38 -17.71 -1.08 -2.27
N HIS A 39 -17.97 -0.24 -3.27
CA HIS A 39 -18.58 -0.64 -4.54
C HIS A 39 -17.83 -1.76 -5.26
N TRP A 40 -16.49 -1.77 -5.18
CA TRP A 40 -15.63 -2.72 -5.88
C TRP A 40 -15.13 -3.89 -5.00
N LYS A 41 -15.61 -4.03 -3.78
CA LYS A 41 -15.27 -5.15 -2.89
C LYS A 41 -15.93 -6.48 -3.30
N GLY A 42 -16.01 -6.77 -4.60
CA GLY A 42 -16.67 -7.96 -5.15
C GLY A 42 -16.00 -9.26 -4.72
N ARG A 43 -14.66 -9.32 -4.68
CA ARG A 43 -13.91 -10.48 -4.20
C ARG A 43 -14.19 -10.74 -2.71
N GLU A 44 -14.21 -9.71 -1.88
CA GLU A 44 -14.56 -9.81 -0.47
C GLU A 44 -16.01 -10.29 -0.29
N TRP A 45 -16.95 -9.72 -1.04
CA TRP A 45 -18.36 -10.11 -0.96
C TRP A 45 -18.57 -11.57 -1.34
N ILE A 46 -17.95 -12.08 -2.41
CA ILE A 46 -18.17 -13.45 -2.88
C ILE A 46 -17.41 -14.49 -2.07
N SER A 47 -16.30 -14.15 -1.41
CA SER A 47 -15.45 -15.09 -0.69
C SER A 47 -15.50 -14.98 0.84
N GLY A 48 -15.87 -13.83 1.37
CA GLY A 48 -15.77 -13.50 2.80
C GLY A 48 -14.35 -13.16 3.27
N PHE A 49 -13.37 -13.19 2.38
CA PHE A 49 -11.99 -12.81 2.70
C PHE A 49 -11.79 -11.31 2.50
N ASN A 50 -11.36 -10.59 3.54
CA ASN A 50 -11.24 -9.12 3.55
C ASN A 50 -9.82 -8.57 3.33
N GLY A 51 -8.79 -9.41 3.29
CA GLY A 51 -7.40 -8.95 3.06
C GLY A 51 -7.27 -8.11 1.77
N SER A 52 -6.33 -7.17 1.72
CA SER A 52 -6.20 -6.25 0.56
C SER A 52 -5.73 -6.93 -0.72
N ALA A 53 -5.05 -8.07 -0.64
CA ALA A 53 -4.52 -8.79 -1.78
C ALA A 53 -5.07 -10.22 -1.87
N GLY A 54 -5.66 -10.57 -3.00
CA GLY A 54 -6.15 -11.93 -3.29
C GLY A 54 -7.04 -11.97 -4.50
N THR A 55 -7.18 -13.17 -5.07
CA THR A 55 -8.06 -13.41 -6.22
C THR A 55 -8.93 -14.62 -5.93
N ALA A 56 -10.24 -14.44 -5.99
CA ALA A 56 -11.20 -15.54 -5.87
C ALA A 56 -11.54 -16.09 -7.25
N VAL A 57 -11.59 -17.40 -7.38
CA VAL A 57 -12.00 -18.08 -8.61
C VAL A 57 -13.10 -19.08 -8.27
N VAL A 58 -14.19 -19.01 -9.01
CA VAL A 58 -15.34 -19.89 -8.82
C VAL A 58 -15.60 -20.65 -10.12
N THR A 59 -15.70 -21.97 -10.04
CA THR A 59 -16.17 -22.84 -11.11
C THR A 59 -17.58 -23.34 -10.79
N LEU A 60 -18.19 -24.05 -11.71
CA LEU A 60 -19.51 -24.66 -11.48
C LEU A 60 -19.53 -25.70 -10.35
N LYS A 61 -18.36 -26.15 -9.86
CA LYS A 61 -18.25 -27.23 -8.85
C LYS A 61 -17.33 -26.90 -7.69
N SER A 62 -16.43 -25.94 -7.83
CA SER A 62 -15.37 -25.66 -6.85
C SER A 62 -15.15 -24.15 -6.72
N ALA A 63 -14.51 -23.73 -5.62
CA ALA A 63 -14.06 -22.36 -5.43
C ALA A 63 -12.68 -22.35 -4.77
N ALA A 64 -11.83 -21.40 -5.15
CA ALA A 64 -10.50 -21.22 -4.58
C ALA A 64 -10.15 -19.74 -4.44
N LEU A 65 -9.30 -19.43 -3.45
CA LEU A 65 -8.77 -18.10 -3.20
C LEU A 65 -7.25 -18.14 -3.21
N TRP A 66 -6.63 -17.37 -4.08
CA TRP A 66 -5.18 -17.09 -4.06
C TRP A 66 -4.91 -15.84 -3.24
N THR A 67 -3.94 -15.92 -2.32
CA THR A 67 -3.42 -14.76 -1.60
C THR A 67 -1.94 -14.96 -1.28
N ASP A 68 -1.27 -13.89 -0.85
CA ASP A 68 0.15 -13.93 -0.51
C ASP A 68 0.40 -14.18 1.00
N SER A 69 1.67 -14.28 1.35
CA SER A 69 2.12 -14.69 2.69
C SER A 69 1.65 -13.77 3.82
N ARG A 70 1.31 -12.52 3.54
CA ARG A 70 0.78 -11.58 4.53
C ARG A 70 -0.56 -12.02 5.10
N TYR A 71 -1.31 -12.80 4.33
CA TYR A 71 -2.70 -13.16 4.62
C TYR A 71 -2.97 -14.66 4.82
N PHE A 72 -1.98 -15.55 4.74
CA PHE A 72 -2.24 -17.00 4.81
C PHE A 72 -3.04 -17.40 6.04
N LEU A 73 -2.65 -16.93 7.22
CA LEU A 73 -3.33 -17.27 8.47
C LEU A 73 -4.73 -16.64 8.56
N ALA A 74 -4.88 -15.38 8.15
CA ALA A 74 -6.18 -14.72 8.12
C ALA A 74 -7.14 -15.39 7.13
N ALA A 75 -6.65 -15.77 5.95
CA ALA A 75 -7.46 -16.46 4.94
C ALA A 75 -7.91 -17.84 5.41
N GLU A 76 -7.05 -18.63 6.08
CA GLU A 76 -7.45 -19.92 6.67
C GLU A 76 -8.62 -19.77 7.62
N GLN A 77 -8.60 -18.74 8.45
CA GLN A 77 -9.68 -18.48 9.43
C GLN A 77 -10.95 -17.99 8.75
N GLN A 78 -10.84 -17.03 7.81
CA GLN A 78 -11.99 -16.40 7.17
C GLN A 78 -12.70 -17.30 6.15
N LEU A 79 -11.98 -18.19 5.50
CA LEU A 79 -12.56 -19.17 4.56
C LEU A 79 -13.15 -20.41 5.24
N ALA A 80 -12.92 -20.57 6.55
CA ALA A 80 -13.41 -21.73 7.30
C ALA A 80 -14.96 -21.84 7.23
N GLY A 81 -15.45 -23.04 6.90
CA GLY A 81 -16.88 -23.29 6.74
C GLY A 81 -17.48 -22.91 5.38
N SER A 82 -16.69 -22.36 4.47
CA SER A 82 -17.05 -22.14 3.07
C SER A 82 -16.50 -23.26 2.16
N GLU A 83 -16.90 -23.24 0.88
CA GLU A 83 -16.36 -24.16 -0.14
C GLU A 83 -14.95 -23.74 -0.64
N TYR A 84 -14.45 -22.56 -0.25
CA TYR A 84 -13.20 -22.02 -0.76
C TYR A 84 -11.98 -22.83 -0.30
N GLN A 85 -11.12 -23.15 -1.24
CA GLN A 85 -9.80 -23.71 -0.99
C GLN A 85 -8.76 -22.57 -1.00
N LEU A 86 -7.91 -22.50 0.02
CA LEU A 86 -6.82 -21.55 0.06
C LEU A 86 -5.65 -22.01 -0.83
N MET A 87 -5.27 -21.14 -1.78
CA MET A 87 -4.09 -21.31 -2.63
C MET A 87 -3.02 -20.28 -2.22
N ARG A 88 -1.89 -20.77 -1.75
CA ARG A 88 -0.80 -19.93 -1.24
C ARG A 88 0.14 -19.52 -2.38
N LEU A 89 0.11 -18.22 -2.74
CA LEU A 89 1.00 -17.70 -3.78
C LEU A 89 2.48 -17.88 -3.41
N LYS A 90 3.29 -18.28 -4.39
CA LYS A 90 4.75 -18.46 -4.26
C LYS A 90 5.16 -19.56 -3.28
N VAL A 91 4.27 -20.49 -2.98
CA VAL A 91 4.58 -21.72 -2.25
C VAL A 91 4.66 -22.86 -3.24
N ASP A 92 5.73 -23.68 -3.14
CA ASP A 92 5.97 -24.81 -4.02
C ASP A 92 4.76 -25.76 -4.07
N GLY A 93 4.36 -26.12 -5.29
CA GLY A 93 3.22 -27.01 -5.53
C GLY A 93 1.85 -26.33 -5.57
N ALA A 94 1.74 -25.03 -5.29
CA ALA A 94 0.50 -24.30 -5.50
C ALA A 94 0.28 -24.02 -6.99
N PRO A 95 -0.88 -24.41 -7.58
CA PRO A 95 -1.14 -24.15 -8.99
C PRO A 95 -1.36 -22.66 -9.25
N THR A 96 -1.02 -22.18 -10.44
CA THR A 96 -1.50 -20.88 -10.92
C THR A 96 -3.01 -20.89 -11.11
N ILE A 97 -3.62 -19.72 -11.22
CA ILE A 97 -5.07 -19.60 -11.50
C ILE A 97 -5.44 -20.35 -12.79
N ALA A 98 -4.67 -20.17 -13.86
CA ALA A 98 -4.93 -20.82 -15.14
C ALA A 98 -4.76 -22.34 -15.08
N GLU A 99 -3.72 -22.84 -14.40
CA GLU A 99 -3.51 -24.27 -14.19
C GLU A 99 -4.66 -24.91 -13.41
N TRP A 100 -5.10 -24.26 -12.32
CA TRP A 100 -6.22 -24.77 -11.52
C TRP A 100 -7.53 -24.77 -12.32
N ILE A 101 -7.83 -23.71 -13.08
CA ILE A 101 -9.00 -23.69 -13.97
C ILE A 101 -8.90 -24.83 -15.01
N GLY A 102 -7.72 -25.06 -15.59
CA GLY A 102 -7.48 -26.15 -16.53
C GLY A 102 -7.71 -27.54 -15.95
N GLN A 103 -7.50 -27.73 -14.65
CA GLN A 103 -7.80 -28.98 -13.93
C GLN A 103 -9.29 -29.14 -13.62
N GLN A 104 -10.04 -28.03 -13.48
CA GLN A 104 -11.45 -28.04 -13.06
C GLN A 104 -12.45 -27.97 -14.21
N CYS A 105 -12.06 -27.42 -15.36
CA CYS A 105 -12.93 -27.15 -16.49
C CYS A 105 -12.52 -27.89 -17.75
N GLU A 106 -13.48 -28.10 -18.65
CA GLU A 106 -13.22 -28.76 -19.94
C GLU A 106 -12.39 -27.87 -20.89
N ALA A 107 -11.57 -28.48 -21.73
CA ALA A 107 -10.82 -27.79 -22.78
C ALA A 107 -11.76 -26.97 -23.68
N GLY A 108 -11.34 -25.77 -24.10
CA GLY A 108 -12.13 -24.85 -24.91
C GLY A 108 -13.22 -24.09 -24.16
N SER A 109 -13.34 -24.28 -22.84
CA SER A 109 -14.30 -23.52 -22.01
C SER A 109 -14.05 -22.02 -22.04
N GLU A 110 -15.13 -21.26 -21.83
CA GLU A 110 -15.06 -19.82 -21.63
C GLU A 110 -14.94 -19.49 -20.14
N VAL A 111 -13.95 -18.65 -19.79
CA VAL A 111 -13.70 -18.12 -18.44
C VAL A 111 -14.08 -16.65 -18.41
N GLY A 112 -14.75 -16.19 -17.36
CA GLY A 112 -15.16 -14.79 -17.19
C GLY A 112 -14.27 -14.03 -16.22
N ILE A 113 -14.06 -12.75 -16.51
CA ILE A 113 -13.53 -11.73 -15.59
C ILE A 113 -14.12 -10.39 -16.00
N ASP A 114 -14.38 -9.51 -15.04
CA ASP A 114 -14.84 -8.16 -15.37
C ASP A 114 -13.67 -7.31 -15.88
N GLY A 115 -13.68 -7.00 -17.17
CA GLY A 115 -12.64 -6.19 -17.82
C GLY A 115 -12.65 -4.72 -17.41
N THR A 116 -13.64 -4.25 -16.66
CA THR A 116 -13.68 -2.88 -16.13
C THR A 116 -12.88 -2.73 -14.85
N VAL A 117 -12.58 -3.85 -14.15
CA VAL A 117 -11.81 -3.86 -12.89
C VAL A 117 -10.51 -4.67 -12.98
N SER A 118 -10.08 -4.97 -14.20
CA SER A 118 -8.85 -5.76 -14.44
C SER A 118 -7.95 -5.03 -15.42
N SER A 119 -6.67 -4.89 -15.07
CA SER A 119 -5.70 -4.21 -15.93
C SER A 119 -5.53 -4.93 -17.27
N TYR A 120 -5.16 -4.17 -18.29
CA TYR A 120 -4.94 -4.73 -19.62
C TYR A 120 -3.78 -5.75 -19.62
N ALA A 121 -2.70 -5.46 -18.91
CA ALA A 121 -1.55 -6.37 -18.85
C ALA A 121 -1.91 -7.71 -18.20
N GLU A 122 -2.62 -7.68 -17.07
CA GLU A 122 -3.05 -8.90 -16.38
C GLU A 122 -4.01 -9.73 -17.23
N THR A 123 -4.99 -9.09 -17.88
CA THR A 123 -5.94 -9.83 -18.73
C THR A 123 -5.28 -10.44 -19.97
N GLU A 124 -4.29 -9.78 -20.59
CA GLU A 124 -3.54 -10.34 -21.71
C GLU A 124 -2.65 -11.52 -21.27
N ALA A 125 -1.99 -11.40 -20.11
CA ALA A 125 -1.23 -12.51 -19.53
C ALA A 125 -2.15 -13.71 -19.23
N LEU A 126 -3.27 -13.47 -18.57
CA LEU A 126 -4.25 -14.51 -18.25
C LEU A 126 -4.84 -15.19 -19.51
N LYS A 127 -5.14 -14.42 -20.57
CA LYS A 127 -5.57 -14.98 -21.86
C LYS A 127 -4.53 -15.94 -22.45
N ALA A 128 -3.24 -15.54 -22.37
CA ALA A 128 -2.16 -16.38 -22.88
C ALA A 128 -2.05 -17.69 -22.07
N GLU A 129 -2.09 -17.60 -20.74
CA GLU A 129 -2.03 -18.75 -19.84
C GLU A 129 -3.24 -19.71 -20.05
N LEU A 130 -4.47 -19.18 -20.07
CA LEU A 130 -5.69 -19.97 -20.30
C LEU A 130 -5.69 -20.69 -21.65
N ARG A 131 -5.13 -20.05 -22.69
CA ARG A 131 -4.97 -20.67 -24.00
C ARG A 131 -4.05 -21.90 -23.94
N HIS A 132 -3.00 -21.85 -23.12
CA HIS A 132 -2.10 -22.98 -22.87
C HIS A 132 -2.77 -24.10 -22.09
N GLN A 133 -3.77 -23.79 -21.26
CA GLN A 133 -4.54 -24.74 -20.45
C GLN A 133 -5.75 -25.34 -21.24
N GLY A 134 -5.51 -25.83 -22.45
CA GLY A 134 -6.55 -26.49 -23.25
C GLY A 134 -7.34 -25.56 -24.17
N GLY A 135 -6.78 -24.43 -24.59
CA GLY A 135 -7.41 -23.55 -25.58
C GLY A 135 -8.60 -22.75 -25.03
N MET A 136 -8.62 -22.49 -23.72
CA MET A 136 -9.68 -21.72 -23.07
C MET A 136 -9.66 -20.25 -23.51
N THR A 137 -10.82 -19.60 -23.48
CA THR A 137 -11.01 -18.19 -23.85
C THR A 137 -11.39 -17.35 -22.64
N LEU A 138 -11.08 -16.04 -22.67
CA LEU A 138 -11.39 -15.10 -21.60
C LEU A 138 -12.44 -14.07 -22.07
N ARG A 139 -13.58 -14.02 -21.39
CA ARG A 139 -14.67 -13.06 -21.60
C ARG A 139 -14.54 -11.89 -20.62
N LEU A 140 -14.56 -10.64 -21.12
CA LEU A 140 -14.26 -9.43 -20.36
C LEU A 140 -15.46 -8.52 -20.12
N ASN A 141 -16.60 -8.80 -20.72
CA ASN A 141 -17.76 -7.91 -20.74
C ASN A 141 -18.93 -8.41 -19.86
N LEU A 142 -18.60 -9.02 -18.74
CA LEU A 142 -19.57 -9.54 -17.78
C LEU A 142 -19.19 -9.16 -16.36
N ASP A 143 -20.11 -8.54 -15.64
CA ASP A 143 -20.09 -8.41 -14.18
C ASP A 143 -21.29 -9.17 -13.61
N PRO A 144 -21.13 -10.43 -13.15
CA PRO A 144 -22.22 -11.23 -12.64
C PRO A 144 -22.78 -10.69 -11.32
N LEU A 145 -22.01 -9.91 -10.56
CA LEU A 145 -22.42 -9.37 -9.27
C LEU A 145 -23.58 -8.37 -9.40
N THR A 146 -23.72 -7.71 -10.55
CA THR A 146 -24.86 -6.82 -10.81
C THR A 146 -26.23 -7.54 -10.73
N ARG A 147 -26.24 -8.87 -10.86
CA ARG A 147 -27.47 -9.68 -10.82
C ARG A 147 -27.74 -10.32 -9.46
N ILE A 148 -26.73 -10.43 -8.60
CA ILE A 148 -26.82 -11.20 -7.35
C ILE A 148 -26.47 -10.40 -6.10
N TRP A 149 -25.69 -9.32 -6.21
CA TRP A 149 -25.36 -8.45 -5.08
C TRP A 149 -26.37 -7.30 -4.98
N ASN A 150 -27.54 -7.58 -4.39
CA ASN A 150 -28.69 -6.67 -4.37
C ASN A 150 -28.45 -5.38 -3.56
N ASP A 151 -27.61 -5.43 -2.54
CA ASP A 151 -27.25 -4.31 -1.66
C ASP A 151 -25.85 -3.77 -1.95
N ARG A 152 -25.35 -3.94 -3.19
CA ARG A 152 -24.04 -3.43 -3.61
C ARG A 152 -23.97 -1.92 -3.37
N PRO A 153 -22.97 -1.45 -2.61
CA PRO A 153 -22.79 -0.01 -2.40
C PRO A 153 -22.66 0.77 -3.71
N ALA A 154 -23.17 1.99 -3.74
CA ALA A 154 -22.98 2.88 -4.89
C ALA A 154 -21.49 3.31 -5.00
N ILE A 155 -21.09 3.77 -6.18
CA ILE A 155 -19.80 4.44 -6.37
C ILE A 155 -19.77 5.67 -5.44
N PRO A 156 -18.69 5.89 -4.66
CA PRO A 156 -18.61 6.99 -3.70
C PRO A 156 -18.76 8.36 -4.35
N GLN A 157 -19.41 9.27 -3.64
CA GLN A 157 -19.69 10.65 -4.09
C GLN A 157 -19.25 11.68 -3.05
N HIS A 158 -18.15 11.43 -2.33
CA HIS A 158 -17.63 12.37 -1.36
C HIS A 158 -17.10 13.64 -2.03
N LYS A 159 -17.16 14.76 -1.31
CA LYS A 159 -16.68 16.04 -1.83
C LYS A 159 -15.17 16.03 -2.02
N ILE A 160 -14.74 16.67 -3.09
CA ILE A 160 -13.33 16.90 -3.41
C ILE A 160 -12.91 18.22 -2.76
N GLU A 161 -11.69 18.26 -2.24
CA GLU A 161 -11.03 19.44 -1.70
C GLU A 161 -9.73 19.75 -2.44
N LEU A 162 -9.27 20.99 -2.37
CA LEU A 162 -7.99 21.39 -2.94
C LEU A 162 -6.86 21.05 -1.97
N GLN A 163 -5.71 20.61 -2.53
CA GLN A 163 -4.44 20.54 -1.80
C GLN A 163 -3.73 21.88 -1.97
N PRO A 164 -3.59 22.70 -0.91
CA PRO A 164 -2.97 24.01 -0.99
C PRO A 164 -1.53 23.95 -1.52
N LEU A 165 -1.14 24.98 -2.26
CA LEU A 165 0.22 25.09 -2.82
C LEU A 165 1.30 25.09 -1.74
N GLU A 166 1.00 25.62 -0.56
CA GLU A 166 1.90 25.61 0.61
C GLU A 166 2.26 24.19 1.08
N PHE A 167 1.49 23.16 0.70
CA PHE A 167 1.77 21.75 0.98
C PHE A 167 2.18 21.00 -0.29
N ALA A 168 1.61 21.33 -1.44
CA ALA A 168 1.92 20.68 -2.71
C ALA A 168 3.27 21.10 -3.32
N GLY A 169 3.72 22.33 -3.07
CA GLY A 169 5.01 22.89 -3.52
C GLY A 169 5.12 23.15 -5.03
N GLU A 170 4.27 22.55 -5.85
CA GLU A 170 4.25 22.71 -7.30
C GLU A 170 2.81 22.91 -7.80
N THR A 171 2.60 23.89 -8.71
CA THR A 171 1.27 24.15 -9.27
C THR A 171 0.83 23.07 -10.24
N THR A 172 -0.48 22.88 -10.39
CA THR A 172 -1.05 21.98 -11.40
C THR A 172 -0.60 22.34 -12.82
N THR A 173 -0.48 23.62 -13.15
CA THR A 173 0.02 24.05 -14.46
C THR A 173 1.44 23.55 -14.71
N SER A 174 2.35 23.70 -13.74
CA SER A 174 3.72 23.21 -13.85
C SER A 174 3.77 21.68 -14.04
N LYS A 175 2.98 20.92 -13.26
CA LYS A 175 2.88 19.46 -13.39
C LYS A 175 2.38 19.05 -14.78
N LEU A 176 1.31 19.69 -15.28
CA LEU A 176 0.76 19.43 -16.61
C LEU A 176 1.79 19.73 -17.71
N ASP A 177 2.58 20.78 -17.58
CA ASP A 177 3.62 21.12 -18.54
C ASP A 177 4.75 20.08 -18.57
N ARG A 178 5.18 19.58 -17.41
CA ARG A 178 6.14 18.47 -17.28
C ARG A 178 5.61 17.19 -17.94
N ILE A 179 4.35 16.84 -17.69
CA ILE A 179 3.69 15.67 -18.28
C ILE A 179 3.62 15.81 -19.81
N ARG A 180 3.20 16.98 -20.32
CA ARG A 180 3.15 17.25 -21.76
C ARG A 180 4.54 17.17 -22.42
N GLN A 181 5.59 17.61 -21.72
CA GLN A 181 6.97 17.44 -22.21
C GLN A 181 7.37 15.95 -22.28
N ALA A 182 6.97 15.14 -21.29
CA ALA A 182 7.20 13.70 -21.32
C ALA A 182 6.45 13.03 -22.48
N LEU A 183 5.19 13.40 -22.73
CA LEU A 183 4.40 12.91 -23.87
C LEU A 183 5.07 13.23 -25.20
N ARG A 184 5.58 14.46 -25.40
CA ARG A 184 6.32 14.83 -26.61
C ARG A 184 7.56 13.97 -26.83
N ARG A 185 8.32 13.69 -25.76
CA ARG A 185 9.51 12.80 -25.83
C ARG A 185 9.16 11.37 -26.21
N GLN A 186 7.96 10.91 -25.85
CA GLN A 186 7.45 9.58 -26.18
C GLN A 186 6.62 9.57 -27.49
N HIS A 187 6.58 10.68 -28.22
CA HIS A 187 5.79 10.85 -29.45
C HIS A 187 4.30 10.55 -29.26
N CYS A 188 3.74 10.86 -28.09
CA CYS A 188 2.33 10.72 -27.78
C CYS A 188 1.64 12.08 -27.79
N ASP A 189 0.41 12.12 -28.32
CA ASP A 189 -0.42 13.33 -28.40
C ASP A 189 -1.26 13.54 -27.15
N GLY A 190 -1.46 12.47 -26.39
CA GLY A 190 -2.16 12.49 -25.10
C GLY A 190 -2.00 11.21 -24.32
N MET A 191 -2.55 11.20 -23.11
CA MET A 191 -2.59 10.05 -22.23
C MET A 191 -3.89 9.98 -21.44
N LEU A 192 -4.27 8.79 -21.01
CA LEU A 192 -5.29 8.56 -20.01
C LEU A 192 -4.61 8.21 -18.69
N LEU A 193 -4.98 8.88 -17.62
CA LEU A 193 -4.67 8.51 -16.24
C LEU A 193 -5.85 7.76 -15.64
N SER A 194 -5.57 6.60 -15.09
CA SER A 194 -6.53 5.76 -14.36
C SER A 194 -6.21 5.75 -12.87
N ALA A 195 -4.94 5.73 -12.46
CA ALA A 195 -4.51 5.70 -11.08
C ALA A 195 -5.00 6.94 -10.31
N LEU A 196 -5.75 6.72 -9.22
CA LEU A 196 -6.43 7.80 -8.50
C LEU A 196 -5.46 8.75 -7.81
N ASP A 197 -4.36 8.23 -7.30
CA ASP A 197 -3.31 9.02 -6.65
C ASP A 197 -2.51 9.87 -7.65
N ASP A 198 -2.27 9.37 -8.86
CA ASP A 198 -1.66 10.13 -9.96
C ASP A 198 -2.55 11.31 -10.37
N ILE A 199 -3.87 11.10 -10.45
CA ILE A 199 -4.84 12.16 -10.75
C ILE A 199 -4.87 13.20 -9.62
N ALA A 200 -4.95 12.74 -8.38
CA ALA A 200 -4.98 13.60 -7.21
C ALA A 200 -3.71 14.45 -7.08
N TRP A 201 -2.54 13.83 -7.32
CA TRP A 201 -1.25 14.53 -7.35
C TRP A 201 -1.19 15.56 -8.49
N THR A 202 -1.56 15.17 -9.70
CA THR A 202 -1.49 16.03 -10.89
C THR A 202 -2.34 17.28 -10.73
N LEU A 203 -3.55 17.16 -10.19
CA LEU A 203 -4.52 18.24 -10.05
C LEU A 203 -4.43 19.00 -8.72
N ASN A 204 -3.54 18.63 -7.81
CA ASN A 204 -3.52 19.16 -6.44
C ASN A 204 -4.91 19.11 -5.78
N MET A 205 -5.55 17.97 -5.88
CA MET A 205 -6.87 17.71 -5.29
C MET A 205 -6.85 16.45 -4.44
N ARG A 206 -7.71 16.39 -3.44
CA ARG A 206 -7.86 15.24 -2.54
C ARG A 206 -9.34 14.92 -2.35
N GLY A 207 -9.63 13.69 -1.95
CA GLY A 207 -10.97 13.23 -1.61
C GLY A 207 -10.93 12.13 -0.56
N THR A 208 -12.08 11.52 -0.28
CA THR A 208 -12.21 10.46 0.74
C THR A 208 -13.02 9.27 0.19
N ASP A 209 -12.93 9.02 -1.11
CA ASP A 209 -13.68 7.94 -1.75
C ASP A 209 -13.13 6.56 -1.41
N VAL A 210 -11.85 6.46 -1.11
CA VAL A 210 -11.17 5.23 -0.71
C VAL A 210 -10.72 5.37 0.74
N HIS A 211 -11.02 4.36 1.54
CA HIS A 211 -10.63 4.34 2.96
C HIS A 211 -9.12 4.54 3.11
N CYS A 212 -8.70 5.38 4.02
CA CYS A 212 -7.30 5.75 4.31
C CYS A 212 -6.52 6.44 3.17
N ASN A 213 -7.02 6.44 1.94
CA ASN A 213 -6.36 7.05 0.80
C ASN A 213 -7.06 8.36 0.42
N PRO A 214 -6.36 9.51 0.43
CA PRO A 214 -6.98 10.81 0.15
C PRO A 214 -7.17 11.06 -1.34
N VAL A 215 -7.90 10.18 -2.00
CA VAL A 215 -8.16 10.17 -3.45
C VAL A 215 -9.66 10.21 -3.75
N PHE A 216 -9.99 10.47 -5.00
CA PHE A 216 -11.37 10.55 -5.48
C PHE A 216 -11.52 9.81 -6.81
N VAL A 217 -12.62 9.09 -6.96
CA VAL A 217 -12.93 8.31 -8.17
C VAL A 217 -13.11 9.23 -9.36
N SER A 218 -12.21 9.11 -10.33
CA SER A 218 -12.18 9.93 -11.55
C SER A 218 -11.22 9.33 -12.59
N TYR A 219 -11.31 9.83 -13.82
CA TYR A 219 -10.30 9.64 -14.86
C TYR A 219 -9.82 11.00 -15.38
N LEU A 220 -8.59 11.06 -15.87
CA LEU A 220 -8.02 12.28 -16.44
C LEU A 220 -7.40 12.00 -17.81
N VAL A 221 -7.83 12.74 -18.83
CA VAL A 221 -7.19 12.73 -20.15
C VAL A 221 -6.40 14.02 -20.30
N ILE A 222 -5.10 13.89 -20.52
CA ILE A 222 -4.18 15.01 -20.76
C ILE A 222 -3.74 14.96 -22.20
N GLU A 223 -4.03 16.02 -22.94
CA GLU A 223 -3.60 16.25 -24.33
C GLU A 223 -2.71 17.50 -24.37
N HIS A 224 -2.03 17.77 -25.50
CA HIS A 224 -1.09 18.90 -25.60
C HIS A 224 -1.73 20.25 -25.27
N GLU A 225 -2.98 20.47 -25.72
CA GLU A 225 -3.66 21.77 -25.58
C GLU A 225 -4.82 21.74 -24.61
N LYS A 226 -5.27 20.57 -24.18
CA LYS A 226 -6.43 20.47 -23.30
C LYS A 226 -6.26 19.36 -22.27
N THR A 227 -7.02 19.50 -21.18
CA THR A 227 -7.14 18.49 -20.12
C THR A 227 -8.61 18.28 -19.84
N THR A 228 -9.02 17.02 -19.72
CA THR A 228 -10.43 16.67 -19.43
C THR A 228 -10.49 15.74 -18.25
N LEU A 229 -11.20 16.18 -17.19
CA LEU A 229 -11.47 15.41 -15.99
C LEU A 229 -12.84 14.74 -16.13
N PHE A 230 -12.89 13.43 -15.89
CA PHE A 230 -14.12 12.64 -15.83
C PHE A 230 -14.43 12.34 -14.38
N VAL A 231 -15.46 12.97 -13.86
CA VAL A 231 -15.81 12.88 -12.43
C VAL A 231 -17.31 13.11 -12.26
N ASP A 232 -17.90 12.59 -11.19
CA ASP A 232 -19.28 12.93 -10.84
C ASP A 232 -19.33 14.40 -10.39
N ASN A 233 -20.21 15.18 -11.01
CA ASN A 233 -20.38 16.61 -10.72
C ASN A 233 -20.78 16.87 -9.26
N ASP A 234 -21.48 15.94 -8.63
CA ASP A 234 -21.89 16.07 -7.23
C ASP A 234 -20.71 16.09 -6.26
N LYS A 235 -19.53 15.63 -6.68
CA LYS A 235 -18.30 15.73 -5.89
C LYS A 235 -17.69 17.13 -5.87
N LEU A 236 -17.99 17.96 -6.86
CA LEU A 236 -17.37 19.26 -7.04
C LEU A 236 -17.99 20.30 -6.11
N THR A 237 -17.16 20.93 -5.30
CA THR A 237 -17.52 22.15 -4.57
C THR A 237 -17.45 23.36 -5.49
N SER A 238 -18.02 24.50 -5.09
CA SER A 238 -17.87 25.76 -5.84
C SER A 238 -16.41 26.19 -5.99
N GLU A 239 -15.60 25.95 -4.96
CA GLU A 239 -14.17 26.24 -4.95
C GLU A 239 -13.42 25.37 -5.97
N VAL A 240 -13.64 24.07 -5.94
CA VAL A 240 -13.04 23.12 -6.89
C VAL A 240 -13.47 23.42 -8.32
N SER A 241 -14.75 23.75 -8.53
CA SER A 241 -15.27 24.11 -9.85
C SER A 241 -14.62 25.39 -10.40
N ALA A 242 -14.45 26.41 -9.56
CA ALA A 242 -13.74 27.65 -9.92
C ALA A 242 -12.26 27.39 -10.23
N TYR A 243 -11.59 26.54 -9.44
CA TYR A 243 -10.21 26.14 -9.66
C TYR A 243 -10.01 25.43 -11.02
N LEU A 244 -10.86 24.45 -11.33
CA LEU A 244 -10.80 23.73 -12.61
C LEU A 244 -11.08 24.67 -13.80
N ALA A 245 -12.04 25.59 -13.65
CA ALA A 245 -12.34 26.60 -14.68
C ALA A 245 -11.17 27.56 -14.92
N MET A 246 -10.50 28.01 -13.87
CA MET A 246 -9.29 28.86 -13.94
C MET A 246 -8.15 28.16 -14.71
N LEU A 247 -8.02 26.85 -14.55
CA LEU A 247 -7.03 26.01 -15.23
C LEU A 247 -7.48 25.58 -16.64
N SER A 248 -8.67 25.99 -17.09
CA SER A 248 -9.29 25.56 -18.35
C SER A 248 -9.42 24.03 -18.47
N ILE A 249 -9.60 23.34 -17.36
CA ILE A 249 -9.84 21.90 -17.33
C ILE A 249 -11.32 21.65 -17.58
N LYS A 250 -11.61 20.89 -18.64
CA LYS A 250 -12.96 20.48 -18.97
C LYS A 250 -13.43 19.37 -18.02
N VAL A 251 -14.63 19.49 -17.49
CA VAL A 251 -15.27 18.44 -16.68
C VAL A 251 -16.34 17.71 -17.51
N LEU A 252 -16.33 16.39 -17.46
CA LEU A 252 -17.34 15.51 -18.04
C LEU A 252 -17.77 14.46 -17.01
N PRO A 253 -18.98 13.88 -17.13
CA PRO A 253 -19.42 12.80 -16.26
C PRO A 253 -18.46 11.61 -16.28
N TYR A 254 -18.27 10.99 -15.13
CA TYR A 254 -17.35 9.86 -14.91
C TYR A 254 -17.51 8.74 -15.94
N ASN A 255 -18.74 8.34 -16.23
CA ASN A 255 -19.07 7.24 -17.15
C ASN A 255 -18.88 7.58 -18.64
N GLU A 256 -18.61 8.83 -19.01
CA GLU A 256 -18.38 9.25 -20.40
C GLU A 256 -16.96 8.97 -20.90
N VAL A 257 -16.02 8.53 -20.03
CA VAL A 257 -14.60 8.30 -20.41
C VAL A 257 -14.48 7.27 -21.55
N GLY A 258 -15.20 6.15 -21.50
CA GLY A 258 -15.17 5.15 -22.57
C GLY A 258 -15.69 5.69 -23.90
N LYS A 259 -16.77 6.45 -23.88
CA LYS A 259 -17.32 7.12 -25.07
C LYS A 259 -16.37 8.21 -25.59
N TYR A 260 -15.70 8.90 -24.69
CA TYR A 260 -14.68 9.89 -25.07
C TYR A 260 -13.51 9.23 -25.82
N LEU A 261 -13.02 8.09 -25.37
CA LEU A 261 -11.94 7.32 -26.01
C LEU A 261 -12.35 6.70 -27.36
N LYS A 262 -13.64 6.42 -27.58
CA LYS A 262 -14.18 5.93 -28.86
C LYS A 262 -14.31 7.00 -29.95
N ARG A 263 -13.95 8.26 -29.67
CA ARG A 263 -13.93 9.31 -30.71
C ARG A 263 -12.94 8.97 -31.81
N ASP A 264 -13.19 9.52 -32.99
CA ASP A 264 -12.28 9.36 -34.13
C ASP A 264 -11.00 10.20 -33.92
N TYR A 265 -9.97 9.54 -33.41
CA TYR A 265 -8.62 10.10 -33.19
C TYR A 265 -7.65 9.70 -34.31
N PHE A 266 -8.07 9.80 -35.57
CA PHE A 266 -7.20 9.46 -36.68
C PHE A 266 -5.85 10.19 -36.60
N ALA A 267 -4.74 9.42 -36.76
CA ALA A 267 -3.36 9.91 -36.62
C ALA A 267 -3.02 10.48 -35.22
N TYR A 268 -3.65 9.99 -34.17
CA TYR A 268 -3.43 10.43 -32.79
C TYR A 268 -2.84 9.28 -31.97
N ASN A 269 -1.71 9.55 -31.29
CA ASN A 269 -1.04 8.57 -30.42
C ASN A 269 -1.46 8.80 -28.98
N ILE A 270 -2.20 7.86 -28.40
CA ILE A 270 -2.62 7.92 -26.99
C ILE A 270 -1.81 6.94 -26.16
N LEU A 271 -1.17 7.44 -25.10
CA LEU A 271 -0.48 6.63 -24.11
C LEU A 271 -1.49 6.05 -23.10
N LEU A 272 -1.48 4.75 -22.93
CA LEU A 272 -2.19 4.03 -21.89
C LEU A 272 -1.19 3.14 -21.14
N ASP A 273 -1.10 3.30 -19.82
CA ASP A 273 -0.30 2.37 -19.01
C ASP A 273 -1.06 1.03 -18.91
N PRO A 274 -0.51 -0.07 -19.42
CA PRO A 274 -1.21 -1.35 -19.45
C PRO A 274 -1.39 -1.97 -18.07
N ASN A 275 -0.61 -1.55 -17.07
CA ASN A 275 -0.72 -2.03 -15.69
C ASN A 275 -1.80 -1.27 -14.91
N GLU A 276 -2.10 -0.01 -15.29
CA GLU A 276 -3.04 0.86 -14.60
C GLU A 276 -4.40 0.95 -15.32
N THR A 277 -4.39 0.87 -16.66
CA THR A 277 -5.60 1.03 -17.46
C THR A 277 -6.33 -0.31 -17.59
N ASN A 278 -7.61 -0.34 -17.23
CA ASN A 278 -8.44 -1.52 -17.37
C ASN A 278 -8.69 -1.90 -18.84
N SER A 279 -8.97 -3.18 -19.07
CA SER A 279 -9.13 -3.75 -20.41
C SER A 279 -10.27 -3.15 -21.21
N TYR A 280 -11.35 -2.72 -20.54
CA TYR A 280 -12.47 -2.07 -21.21
C TYR A 280 -12.05 -0.73 -21.84
N LEU A 281 -11.32 0.11 -21.13
CA LEU A 281 -10.88 1.41 -21.64
C LEU A 281 -9.82 1.29 -22.75
N VAL A 282 -8.92 0.30 -22.67
CA VAL A 282 -8.01 -0.01 -23.79
C VAL A 282 -8.79 -0.43 -25.04
N ALA A 283 -9.83 -1.25 -24.91
CA ALA A 283 -10.70 -1.61 -26.02
C ALA A 283 -11.42 -0.38 -26.60
N CYS A 284 -11.93 0.52 -25.77
CA CYS A 284 -12.56 1.76 -26.20
C CYS A 284 -11.58 2.65 -27.01
N ALA A 285 -10.33 2.79 -26.57
CA ALA A 285 -9.32 3.56 -27.29
C ALA A 285 -8.98 2.94 -28.66
N LYS A 286 -8.87 1.62 -28.73
CA LYS A 286 -8.64 0.90 -29.99
C LYS A 286 -9.81 1.06 -30.99
N GLU A 287 -11.05 1.08 -30.49
CA GLU A 287 -12.25 1.37 -31.32
C GLU A 287 -12.23 2.81 -31.87
N GLY A 288 -11.66 3.78 -31.15
CA GLY A 288 -11.56 5.19 -31.51
C GLY A 288 -10.53 5.51 -32.58
N ARG A 289 -9.90 4.49 -33.20
CA ARG A 289 -8.85 4.61 -34.24
C ARG A 289 -7.59 5.38 -33.83
N ALA A 290 -7.39 5.66 -32.55
CA ALA A 290 -6.10 6.14 -32.05
C ALA A 290 -5.05 5.05 -32.15
N ALA A 291 -3.82 5.41 -32.42
CA ALA A 291 -2.68 4.51 -32.20
C ALA A 291 -2.44 4.42 -30.67
N VAL A 292 -2.81 3.27 -30.08
CA VAL A 292 -2.62 3.04 -28.64
C VAL A 292 -1.17 2.68 -28.37
N VAL A 293 -0.49 3.52 -27.60
CA VAL A 293 0.88 3.32 -27.14
C VAL A 293 0.81 2.74 -25.73
N LEU A 294 1.07 1.45 -25.61
CA LEU A 294 1.06 0.73 -24.32
C LEU A 294 2.45 0.83 -23.68
N THR A 295 2.60 1.73 -22.73
CA THR A 295 3.85 1.94 -22.01
C THR A 295 3.57 2.56 -20.64
N THR A 296 4.56 2.47 -19.74
CA THR A 296 4.45 2.99 -18.37
C THR A 296 4.24 4.51 -18.36
N SER A 297 3.34 4.95 -17.50
CA SER A 297 3.09 6.37 -17.21
C SER A 297 4.35 7.03 -16.66
N PRO A 298 4.69 8.27 -17.07
CA PRO A 298 5.80 9.02 -16.49
C PRO A 298 5.49 9.63 -15.11
N ILE A 299 4.23 9.60 -14.68
CA ILE A 299 3.78 10.32 -13.48
C ILE A 299 4.26 9.66 -12.18
N PRO A 300 4.24 8.33 -12.03
CA PRO A 300 4.75 7.70 -10.80
C PRO A 300 6.19 8.11 -10.45
N GLU A 301 7.09 8.19 -11.44
CA GLU A 301 8.46 8.67 -11.20
C GLU A 301 8.51 10.16 -10.83
N MET A 302 7.68 11.00 -11.46
CA MET A 302 7.60 12.43 -11.15
C MET A 302 7.08 12.68 -9.74
N LYS A 303 6.13 11.88 -9.27
CA LYS A 303 5.50 11.94 -7.96
C LYS A 303 6.42 11.36 -6.87
N ALA A 304 7.17 10.31 -7.18
CA ALA A 304 8.05 9.62 -6.24
C ALA A 304 9.19 10.54 -5.73
N VAL A 305 9.74 11.40 -6.59
CA VAL A 305 10.77 12.39 -6.21
C VAL A 305 10.07 13.62 -5.64
N LYS A 306 10.08 13.74 -4.32
CA LYS A 306 9.43 14.83 -3.57
C LYS A 306 10.16 16.14 -3.79
N ASN A 307 9.40 17.22 -3.96
CA ASN A 307 9.96 18.58 -3.95
C ASN A 307 10.30 19.02 -2.51
N GLU A 308 11.01 20.15 -2.37
CA GLU A 308 11.45 20.66 -1.06
C GLU A 308 10.28 20.91 -0.10
N THR A 309 9.14 21.37 -0.60
CA THR A 309 7.95 21.62 0.22
C THR A 309 7.35 20.31 0.74
N GLU A 310 7.24 19.29 -0.11
CA GLU A 310 6.77 17.96 0.30
C GLU A 310 7.74 17.31 1.31
N ILE A 311 9.05 17.43 1.10
CA ILE A 311 10.07 16.93 2.05
C ILE A 311 9.92 17.63 3.40
N GLN A 312 9.76 18.97 3.42
CA GLN A 312 9.51 19.70 4.66
C GLN A 312 8.19 19.28 5.30
N GLY A 313 7.17 19.00 4.50
CA GLY A 313 5.89 18.45 4.96
C GLY A 313 6.06 17.11 5.68
N PHE A 314 6.83 16.18 5.11
CA PHE A 314 7.17 14.91 5.77
C PHE A 314 7.86 15.14 7.12
N HIS A 315 8.86 15.99 7.19
CA HIS A 315 9.52 16.32 8.47
C HIS A 315 8.54 16.87 9.50
N ASN A 316 7.59 17.72 9.09
CA ASN A 316 6.57 18.27 9.98
C ASN A 316 5.56 17.21 10.43
N ALA A 317 5.09 16.37 9.50
CA ALA A 317 4.18 15.26 9.79
C ALA A 317 4.81 14.27 10.77
N MET A 318 6.07 13.88 10.55
CA MET A 318 6.79 12.95 11.42
C MET A 318 7.03 13.51 12.83
N LYS A 319 7.21 14.83 13.00
CA LYS A 319 7.27 15.45 14.34
C LYS A 319 5.94 15.33 15.07
N ARG A 320 4.81 15.59 14.39
CA ARG A 320 3.47 15.47 15.00
C ARG A 320 3.16 14.04 15.35
N ASP A 321 3.44 13.12 14.42
CA ASP A 321 3.25 11.69 14.64
C ASP A 321 4.14 11.18 15.79
N GLY A 322 5.40 11.61 15.85
CA GLY A 322 6.31 11.30 16.93
C GLY A 322 5.82 11.77 18.31
N VAL A 323 5.19 12.96 18.38
CA VAL A 323 4.54 13.43 19.63
C VAL A 323 3.38 12.50 20.01
N ALA A 324 2.55 12.09 19.07
CA ALA A 324 1.45 11.14 19.33
C ALA A 324 1.99 9.78 19.80
N MET A 325 3.04 9.26 19.14
CA MET A 325 3.69 8.00 19.51
C MET A 325 4.32 8.06 20.90
N VAL A 326 5.01 9.14 21.27
CA VAL A 326 5.57 9.31 22.63
C VAL A 326 4.47 9.28 23.69
N LYS A 327 3.37 9.98 23.47
CA LYS A 327 2.22 9.96 24.39
C LYS A 327 1.60 8.58 24.49
N PHE A 328 1.49 7.88 23.40
CA PHE A 328 0.96 6.52 23.35
C PHE A 328 1.88 5.54 24.10
N LEU A 329 3.17 5.52 23.79
CA LEU A 329 4.13 4.60 24.41
C LEU A 329 4.29 4.85 25.91
N LYS A 330 4.30 6.12 26.34
CA LYS A 330 4.30 6.48 27.75
C LYS A 330 3.05 5.94 28.49
N TRP A 331 1.90 5.96 27.83
CA TRP A 331 0.63 5.47 28.38
C TRP A 331 0.54 3.94 28.39
N LEU A 332 1.12 3.26 27.39
CA LEU A 332 0.90 1.84 27.08
C LEU A 332 1.21 0.91 28.26
N ILE A 333 2.45 0.95 28.78
CA ILE A 333 2.90 0.00 29.82
C ILE A 333 2.09 0.13 31.12
N PRO A 334 1.85 1.35 31.67
CA PRO A 334 0.97 1.54 32.81
C PRO A 334 -0.46 1.05 32.58
N ALA A 335 -1.02 1.29 31.40
CA ALA A 335 -2.39 0.91 31.05
C ALA A 335 -2.53 -0.62 30.98
N VAL A 336 -1.61 -1.31 30.30
CA VAL A 336 -1.60 -2.78 30.25
C VAL A 336 -1.47 -3.39 31.65
N LYS A 337 -0.61 -2.85 32.52
CA LYS A 337 -0.48 -3.30 33.92
C LYS A 337 -1.74 -3.08 34.75
N ALA A 338 -2.51 -2.05 34.44
CA ALA A 338 -3.78 -1.78 35.10
C ALA A 338 -4.89 -2.78 34.67
N GLY A 339 -4.72 -3.45 33.52
CA GLY A 339 -5.68 -4.36 32.90
C GLY A 339 -6.73 -3.65 32.07
N HIS A 340 -7.55 -4.44 31.39
CA HIS A 340 -8.67 -3.99 30.55
C HIS A 340 -8.30 -3.48 29.14
N GLU A 341 -7.01 -3.45 28.75
CA GLU A 341 -6.62 -3.11 27.40
C GLU A 341 -6.73 -4.32 26.48
N THR A 342 -7.15 -4.05 25.23
CA THR A 342 -7.26 -5.01 24.13
C THR A 342 -6.59 -4.46 22.88
N GLU A 343 -6.41 -5.28 21.84
CA GLU A 343 -5.84 -4.82 20.56
C GLU A 343 -6.64 -3.65 19.98
N ILE A 344 -7.97 -3.75 19.96
CA ILE A 344 -8.86 -2.66 19.50
C ILE A 344 -8.74 -1.41 20.40
N SER A 345 -8.57 -1.56 21.70
CA SER A 345 -8.45 -0.41 22.60
C SER A 345 -7.14 0.36 22.37
N LEU A 346 -6.07 -0.34 22.06
CA LEU A 346 -4.78 0.27 21.70
C LEU A 346 -4.88 1.05 20.38
N ASP A 347 -5.47 0.48 19.35
CA ASP A 347 -5.72 1.18 18.09
C ASP A 347 -6.52 2.47 18.32
N LYS A 348 -7.65 2.37 18.98
CA LYS A 348 -8.49 3.55 19.31
C LYS A 348 -7.73 4.62 20.09
N LYS A 349 -6.86 4.21 21.03
CA LYS A 349 -6.05 5.14 21.81
C LYS A 349 -5.03 5.86 20.95
N LEU A 350 -4.33 5.15 20.06
CA LEU A 350 -3.33 5.73 19.18
C LEU A 350 -3.96 6.66 18.15
N THR A 351 -5.04 6.23 17.51
CA THR A 351 -5.82 7.05 16.57
C THR A 351 -6.35 8.31 17.23
N TYR A 352 -6.85 8.23 18.47
CA TYR A 352 -7.26 9.41 19.23
C TYR A 352 -6.09 10.39 19.45
N LEU A 353 -4.91 9.91 19.84
CA LEU A 353 -3.75 10.79 20.07
C LEU A 353 -3.24 11.44 18.79
N ARG A 354 -3.28 10.74 17.65
CA ARG A 354 -2.99 11.29 16.32
C ARG A 354 -4.00 12.36 15.92
N SER A 355 -5.29 12.12 16.18
CA SER A 355 -6.37 13.08 15.85
C SER A 355 -6.27 14.41 16.62
N GLN A 356 -5.52 14.45 17.71
CA GLN A 356 -5.25 15.68 18.44
C GLN A 356 -4.10 16.52 17.85
N GLN A 357 -3.40 15.99 16.84
CA GLN A 357 -2.31 16.71 16.20
C GLN A 357 -2.83 17.63 15.08
N PRO A 358 -2.21 18.81 14.90
CA PRO A 358 -2.57 19.70 13.81
C PRO A 358 -2.46 19.00 12.44
N LEU A 359 -3.32 19.37 11.50
CA LEU A 359 -3.37 18.88 10.14
C LEU A 359 -3.70 17.37 10.00
N PHE A 360 -4.04 16.68 11.06
CA PHE A 360 -4.53 15.30 10.98
C PHE A 360 -5.81 15.24 10.13
N ARG A 361 -5.88 14.25 9.26
CA ARG A 361 -7.02 14.02 8.37
C ARG A 361 -7.65 12.65 8.59
N ASP A 362 -6.85 11.59 8.64
CA ASP A 362 -7.30 10.20 8.80
C ASP A 362 -6.12 9.30 9.18
N SER A 363 -6.36 8.02 9.37
CA SER A 363 -5.31 6.99 9.34
C SER A 363 -4.80 6.82 7.91
N SER A 364 -3.54 6.40 7.73
CA SER A 364 -2.98 6.10 6.40
C SER A 364 -3.28 4.66 5.95
N PHE A 365 -3.60 3.81 6.89
CA PHE A 365 -4.11 2.44 6.73
C PHE A 365 -4.75 1.97 8.06
N ASP A 366 -5.45 0.83 8.03
CA ASP A 366 -6.03 0.26 9.24
C ASP A 366 -4.93 -0.24 10.18
N THR A 367 -4.94 0.24 11.42
CA THR A 367 -3.89 -0.05 12.40
C THR A 367 -3.80 -1.54 12.69
N ILE A 368 -2.60 -2.08 12.59
CA ILE A 368 -2.28 -3.44 12.99
C ILE A 368 -1.83 -3.41 14.45
N VAL A 369 -2.59 -4.04 15.33
CA VAL A 369 -2.19 -4.29 16.72
C VAL A 369 -2.20 -5.79 16.94
N GLY A 370 -1.05 -6.43 16.94
CA GLY A 370 -0.91 -7.87 17.12
C GLY A 370 -0.23 -8.21 18.44
N TYR A 371 -0.98 -8.71 19.41
CA TYR A 371 -0.44 -9.18 20.67
C TYR A 371 -0.05 -10.66 20.55
N GLU A 372 1.21 -10.99 20.95
CA GLU A 372 1.76 -12.34 20.93
C GLU A 372 1.50 -13.05 19.58
N HIS A 373 0.71 -14.11 19.54
CA HIS A 373 0.49 -14.92 18.33
C HIS A 373 -0.22 -14.15 17.20
N HIS A 374 -1.00 -13.12 17.48
CA HIS A 374 -1.57 -12.24 16.47
C HIS A 374 -0.49 -11.40 15.76
N GLY A 375 0.61 -11.06 16.45
CA GLY A 375 1.77 -10.40 15.84
C GLY A 375 2.45 -11.25 14.75
N ALA A 376 2.21 -12.56 14.71
CA ALA A 376 2.69 -13.44 13.64
C ALA A 376 1.85 -13.36 12.35
N ILE A 377 0.70 -12.69 12.38
CA ILE A 377 -0.15 -12.43 11.21
C ILE A 377 0.26 -11.06 10.67
N VAL A 378 0.97 -11.04 9.55
CA VAL A 378 1.69 -9.84 9.04
C VAL A 378 0.77 -8.63 8.89
N HIS A 379 -0.41 -8.82 8.31
CA HIS A 379 -1.47 -7.80 8.17
C HIS A 379 -2.69 -8.20 9.01
N TYR A 380 -2.49 -8.28 10.33
CA TYR A 380 -3.56 -8.57 11.27
C TYR A 380 -4.44 -7.34 11.47
N GLU A 381 -5.73 -7.53 11.37
CA GLU A 381 -6.75 -6.54 11.70
C GLU A 381 -7.64 -7.11 12.80
N ALA A 382 -7.63 -6.48 13.97
CA ALA A 382 -8.45 -6.91 15.09
C ALA A 382 -9.93 -6.59 14.82
N THR A 383 -10.78 -7.61 14.91
CA THR A 383 -12.24 -7.46 14.85
C THR A 383 -12.85 -7.73 16.22
N PRO A 384 -14.11 -7.37 16.48
CA PRO A 384 -14.76 -7.70 17.75
C PRO A 384 -14.72 -9.19 18.10
N GLU A 385 -14.64 -10.07 17.09
CA GLU A 385 -14.59 -11.52 17.24
C GLU A 385 -13.18 -12.05 17.52
N THR A 386 -12.15 -11.34 17.07
CA THR A 386 -10.73 -11.76 17.21
C THR A 386 -10.00 -10.98 18.30
N ASP A 387 -10.56 -9.87 18.77
CA ASP A 387 -9.95 -8.98 19.77
C ASP A 387 -9.62 -9.73 21.07
N ILE A 388 -8.40 -9.62 21.55
CA ILE A 388 -7.94 -10.28 22.76
C ILE A 388 -7.44 -9.28 23.80
N ALA A 389 -7.54 -9.68 25.07
CA ALA A 389 -6.98 -8.92 26.19
C ALA A 389 -5.44 -8.97 26.12
N ILE A 390 -4.82 -7.84 26.43
CA ILE A 390 -3.36 -7.68 26.45
C ILE A 390 -2.86 -7.82 27.88
N GLU A 391 -1.96 -8.75 28.09
CA GLU A 391 -1.37 -9.06 29.38
C GLU A 391 0.04 -8.44 29.53
N PRO A 392 0.53 -8.16 30.76
CA PRO A 392 1.83 -7.50 30.96
C PRO A 392 3.01 -8.48 30.80
N HIS A 393 3.11 -9.16 29.66
CA HIS A 393 4.23 -10.01 29.24
C HIS A 393 4.29 -10.09 27.72
N GLY A 394 5.41 -10.57 27.19
CA GLY A 394 5.57 -10.80 25.75
C GLY A 394 5.63 -9.53 24.93
N PHE A 395 5.29 -9.64 23.65
CA PHE A 395 5.31 -8.55 22.68
C PHE A 395 3.93 -8.10 22.23
N VAL A 396 3.77 -6.81 22.02
CA VAL A 396 2.77 -6.25 21.12
C VAL A 396 3.49 -5.61 19.91
N LEU A 397 3.09 -6.01 18.71
CA LEU A 397 3.48 -5.40 17.44
C LEU A 397 2.41 -4.38 17.05
N ILE A 398 2.81 -3.13 16.83
CA ILE A 398 1.91 -2.05 16.42
C ILE A 398 2.47 -1.42 15.16
N ASP A 399 1.72 -1.59 14.07
CA ASP A 399 1.99 -1.01 12.76
C ASP A 399 0.85 -0.05 12.41
N SER A 400 1.18 1.20 12.15
CA SER A 400 0.19 2.27 12.06
C SER A 400 0.73 3.50 11.37
N GLY A 401 -0.18 4.31 10.85
CA GLY A 401 0.19 5.57 10.23
C GLY A 401 -0.96 6.57 10.20
N ALA A 402 -0.65 7.79 9.82
CA ALA A 402 -1.61 8.88 9.70
C ALA A 402 -1.46 9.63 8.38
N GLN A 403 -2.58 10.13 7.90
CA GLN A 403 -2.65 11.15 6.86
C GLN A 403 -2.67 12.52 7.55
N TYR A 404 -1.56 13.25 7.43
CA TYR A 404 -1.53 14.68 7.69
C TYR A 404 -1.60 15.43 6.36
N GLN A 405 -2.18 16.61 6.33
CA GLN A 405 -2.36 17.35 5.07
C GLN A 405 -1.03 17.67 4.35
N ASP A 406 0.08 17.66 5.06
CA ASP A 406 1.43 17.91 4.54
C ASP A 406 2.31 16.67 4.45
N GLY A 407 1.82 15.48 4.80
CA GLY A 407 2.59 14.23 4.68
C GLY A 407 1.84 13.01 5.22
N THR A 408 2.26 11.85 4.77
CA THR A 408 1.75 10.54 5.21
C THR A 408 2.78 9.88 6.10
N THR A 409 2.36 9.23 7.20
CA THR A 409 3.27 8.48 8.07
C THR A 409 2.98 7.00 8.02
N ASP A 410 4.03 6.22 8.27
CA ASP A 410 4.04 4.77 8.34
C ASP A 410 5.13 4.35 9.32
N ILE A 411 4.77 3.55 10.33
CA ILE A 411 5.68 3.13 11.38
C ILE A 411 5.25 1.81 12.01
N THR A 412 6.22 0.92 12.20
CA THR A 412 6.03 -0.24 13.09
C THR A 412 6.96 -0.18 14.28
N ARG A 413 6.41 -0.47 15.47
CA ARG A 413 7.17 -0.77 16.69
C ARG A 413 6.68 -2.06 17.30
N THR A 414 7.62 -2.92 17.67
CA THR A 414 7.38 -4.09 18.53
C THR A 414 7.85 -3.74 19.94
N ILE A 415 6.96 -3.83 20.92
CA ILE A 415 7.15 -3.33 22.29
C ILE A 415 7.07 -4.47 23.28
N ALA A 416 8.04 -4.55 24.18
CA ALA A 416 8.02 -5.47 25.30
C ALA A 416 7.04 -5.00 26.40
N LEU A 417 6.02 -5.79 26.68
CA LEU A 417 5.03 -5.47 27.70
C LEU A 417 5.41 -5.96 29.10
N GLY A 418 6.47 -6.76 29.21
CA GLY A 418 6.95 -7.33 30.44
C GLY A 418 8.03 -8.40 30.20
N PRO A 419 8.06 -9.49 30.99
CA PRO A 419 9.05 -10.54 30.80
C PRO A 419 9.03 -11.16 29.41
N LEU A 420 10.22 -11.36 28.82
CA LEU A 420 10.44 -11.97 27.52
C LEU A 420 11.25 -13.25 27.63
N THR A 421 11.01 -14.18 26.72
CA THR A 421 11.86 -15.36 26.52
C THR A 421 13.17 -14.97 25.81
N GLU A 422 14.21 -15.80 25.94
CA GLU A 422 15.46 -15.60 25.20
C GLU A 422 15.26 -15.69 23.67
N GLU A 423 14.30 -16.49 23.21
CA GLU A 423 13.93 -16.56 21.79
C GLU A 423 13.35 -15.23 21.30
N GLN A 424 12.43 -14.63 22.07
CA GLN A 424 11.83 -13.33 21.74
C GLN A 424 12.91 -12.24 21.63
N LYS A 425 13.82 -12.16 22.58
CA LYS A 425 14.93 -11.21 22.57
C LYS A 425 15.86 -11.43 21.38
N ARG A 426 16.20 -12.70 21.08
CA ARG A 426 17.06 -13.04 19.95
C ARG A 426 16.42 -12.62 18.62
N VAL A 427 15.14 -12.97 18.41
CA VAL A 427 14.39 -12.61 17.20
C VAL A 427 14.30 -11.10 17.04
N TYR A 428 13.97 -10.37 18.11
CA TYR A 428 13.91 -8.91 18.10
C TYR A 428 15.26 -8.30 17.68
N THR A 429 16.35 -8.77 18.29
CA THR A 429 17.69 -8.27 18.00
C THR A 429 18.10 -8.53 16.55
N ILE A 430 17.77 -9.71 15.99
CA ILE A 430 18.07 -10.05 14.59
C ILE A 430 17.31 -9.14 13.62
N VAL A 431 16.01 -8.89 13.87
CA VAL A 431 15.21 -7.98 13.05
C VAL A 431 15.76 -6.55 13.12
N LEU A 432 16.10 -6.07 14.33
CA LEU A 432 16.72 -4.75 14.51
C LEU A 432 18.05 -4.63 13.74
N LYS A 433 18.87 -5.68 13.73
CA LYS A 433 20.12 -5.68 12.94
C LYS A 433 19.82 -5.53 11.45
N GLY A 434 18.82 -6.24 10.93
CA GLY A 434 18.39 -6.11 9.53
C GLY A 434 17.94 -4.68 9.18
N HIS A 435 17.12 -4.09 10.03
CA HIS A 435 16.69 -2.69 9.93
C HIS A 435 17.91 -1.73 9.90
N ILE A 436 18.82 -1.84 10.84
CA ILE A 436 20.01 -0.98 10.90
C ILE A 436 20.93 -1.16 9.68
N GLN A 437 21.13 -2.39 9.20
CA GLN A 437 22.00 -2.63 8.05
C GLN A 437 21.49 -1.98 6.77
N LEU A 438 20.17 -1.91 6.58
CA LEU A 438 19.59 -1.19 5.45
C LEU A 438 19.74 0.33 5.62
N GLU A 439 19.47 0.87 6.79
CA GLU A 439 19.62 2.32 7.05
C GLU A 439 21.06 2.82 6.97
N LEU A 440 22.04 1.95 7.24
CA LEU A 440 23.48 2.25 7.05
C LEU A 440 23.91 2.21 5.57
N ALA A 441 23.04 1.78 4.67
CA ALA A 441 23.40 1.60 3.26
C ALA A 441 23.81 2.92 2.61
N ARG A 442 24.92 2.87 1.90
CA ARG A 442 25.40 3.89 0.97
C ARG A 442 25.52 3.26 -0.40
N PHE A 443 24.93 3.87 -1.41
CA PHE A 443 24.79 3.24 -2.73
C PHE A 443 24.83 4.27 -3.86
N PRO A 444 25.23 3.85 -5.09
CA PRO A 444 25.19 4.74 -6.27
C PRO A 444 23.77 5.17 -6.63
N ASP A 445 23.62 6.40 -7.11
CA ASP A 445 22.35 6.90 -7.68
C ASP A 445 21.90 5.99 -8.84
N GLY A 446 20.62 5.64 -8.86
CA GLY A 446 20.04 4.74 -9.87
C GLY A 446 20.08 3.24 -9.52
N VAL A 447 20.59 2.87 -8.34
CA VAL A 447 20.46 1.49 -7.82
C VAL A 447 18.98 1.19 -7.55
N SER A 448 18.51 -0.01 -7.90
CA SER A 448 17.16 -0.45 -7.57
C SER A 448 17.06 -0.96 -6.14
N GLY A 449 15.87 -0.87 -5.54
CA GLY A 449 15.63 -1.39 -4.20
C GLY A 449 15.85 -2.91 -4.09
N THR A 450 15.68 -3.67 -5.19
CA THR A 450 15.99 -5.10 -5.23
C THR A 450 17.47 -5.39 -4.88
N GLN A 451 18.39 -4.50 -5.26
CA GLN A 451 19.81 -4.67 -4.96
C GLN A 451 20.12 -4.42 -3.46
N LEU A 452 19.30 -3.64 -2.77
CA LEU A 452 19.48 -3.28 -1.36
C LEU A 452 18.75 -4.23 -0.39
N ASP A 453 17.72 -4.92 -0.84
CA ASP A 453 16.84 -5.78 -0.02
C ASP A 453 17.63 -6.83 0.80
N ALA A 454 18.68 -7.39 0.21
CA ALA A 454 19.54 -8.38 0.88
C ALA A 454 20.22 -7.83 2.14
N LEU A 455 20.44 -6.52 2.26
CA LEU A 455 21.06 -5.91 3.44
C LEU A 455 20.18 -6.09 4.69
N ALA A 456 18.88 -5.89 4.55
CA ALA A 456 17.95 -6.12 5.65
C ALA A 456 17.75 -7.60 5.97
N ARG A 457 17.88 -8.49 4.97
CA ARG A 457 17.64 -9.93 5.15
C ARG A 457 18.85 -10.69 5.67
N GLU A 458 20.04 -10.21 5.39
CA GLU A 458 21.28 -10.94 5.66
C GLU A 458 21.43 -11.36 7.14
N PRO A 459 21.15 -10.51 8.14
CA PRO A 459 21.20 -10.93 9.56
C PRO A 459 20.20 -12.06 9.88
N LEU A 460 19.04 -12.09 9.22
CA LEU A 460 18.06 -13.16 9.41
C LEU A 460 18.53 -14.46 8.73
N TRP A 461 19.06 -14.37 7.52
CA TRP A 461 19.54 -15.54 6.77
C TRP A 461 20.70 -16.26 7.48
N ARG A 462 21.58 -15.53 8.13
CA ARG A 462 22.65 -16.13 8.96
C ARG A 462 22.13 -17.04 10.06
N GLU A 463 20.93 -16.75 10.55
CA GLU A 463 20.26 -17.53 11.60
C GLU A 463 19.25 -18.54 11.04
N GLY A 464 19.17 -18.67 9.70
CA GLY A 464 18.26 -19.59 9.02
C GLY A 464 16.80 -19.09 8.96
N TYR A 465 16.58 -17.79 9.18
CA TYR A 465 15.26 -17.15 9.11
C TYR A 465 15.06 -16.36 7.81
N ASN A 466 13.80 -16.12 7.44
CA ASN A 466 13.42 -15.30 6.30
C ASN A 466 12.02 -14.72 6.54
N PHE A 467 11.71 -13.62 5.85
CA PHE A 467 10.36 -13.08 5.71
C PHE A 467 9.98 -12.94 4.24
N LEU A 468 8.68 -13.02 3.93
CA LEU A 468 8.21 -13.18 2.55
C LEU A 468 7.51 -11.92 1.98
N HIS A 469 7.39 -10.86 2.77
CA HIS A 469 6.90 -9.56 2.28
C HIS A 469 8.05 -8.68 1.78
N GLY A 470 7.73 -7.54 1.17
CA GLY A 470 8.72 -6.54 0.80
C GLY A 470 9.40 -5.93 2.02
N THR A 471 10.64 -5.51 1.88
CA THR A 471 11.37 -4.82 2.96
C THR A 471 11.00 -3.34 3.05
N GLY A 472 10.47 -2.75 1.95
CA GLY A 472 10.03 -1.37 1.95
C GLY A 472 9.38 -0.94 0.65
N HIS A 473 8.68 0.18 0.72
CA HIS A 473 7.93 0.80 -0.38
C HIS A 473 8.01 2.32 -0.30
N GLY A 474 7.71 3.02 -1.39
CA GLY A 474 7.53 4.47 -1.37
C GLY A 474 6.31 4.89 -0.53
N VAL A 475 6.32 6.12 -0.07
CA VAL A 475 5.22 6.74 0.70
C VAL A 475 4.78 8.03 0.01
N GLY A 476 3.49 8.20 -0.22
CA GLY A 476 2.93 9.38 -0.86
C GLY A 476 2.89 10.61 0.08
N SER A 477 2.90 11.81 -0.48
CA SER A 477 2.73 13.06 0.28
C SER A 477 1.26 13.43 0.39
N TYR A 478 0.62 13.06 1.50
CA TYR A 478 -0.84 13.11 1.68
C TYR A 478 -1.53 12.42 0.51
N LEU A 479 -1.09 11.19 0.25
CA LEU A 479 -1.59 10.27 -0.77
C LEU A 479 -1.50 8.82 -0.24
N ASN A 480 -1.44 7.84 -1.15
CA ASN A 480 -1.37 6.44 -0.76
C ASN A 480 -0.13 6.16 0.10
N VAL A 481 -0.30 5.43 1.19
CA VAL A 481 0.83 4.99 2.03
C VAL A 481 1.77 4.11 1.23
N HIS A 482 1.25 3.21 0.40
CA HIS A 482 2.03 2.43 -0.56
C HIS A 482 2.10 3.19 -1.89
N GLU A 483 3.25 3.77 -2.17
CA GLU A 483 3.50 4.52 -3.41
C GLU A 483 4.62 3.87 -4.23
N GLY A 484 4.35 3.62 -5.50
CA GLY A 484 5.38 3.21 -6.46
C GLY A 484 6.09 4.40 -7.13
N PRO A 485 7.01 4.15 -8.11
CA PRO A 485 7.30 2.84 -8.71
C PRO A 485 8.37 2.01 -7.97
N HIS A 486 9.14 2.63 -7.07
CA HIS A 486 10.26 2.01 -6.36
C HIS A 486 9.79 1.19 -5.15
N GLN A 487 10.49 0.10 -4.89
CA GLN A 487 10.28 -0.78 -3.74
C GLN A 487 11.59 -1.45 -3.36
N ILE A 488 11.79 -1.75 -2.07
CA ILE A 488 12.88 -2.60 -1.59
C ILE A 488 12.29 -3.99 -1.36
N ARG A 489 12.65 -4.95 -2.22
CA ARG A 489 12.07 -6.30 -2.18
C ARG A 489 12.91 -7.31 -2.97
N MET A 490 12.72 -8.61 -2.66
CA MET A 490 13.44 -9.69 -3.33
C MET A 490 13.12 -9.79 -4.83
N GLU A 491 11.86 -9.62 -5.20
CA GLU A 491 11.47 -9.71 -6.60
C GLU A 491 11.98 -8.49 -7.37
N TYR A 492 12.53 -8.77 -8.56
CA TYR A 492 13.11 -7.72 -9.39
C TYR A 492 12.11 -6.62 -9.73
N LYS A 493 12.45 -5.41 -9.30
CA LYS A 493 11.78 -4.14 -9.66
C LYS A 493 12.84 -3.21 -10.24
N PRO A 494 12.73 -2.85 -11.52
CA PRO A 494 13.77 -2.08 -12.20
C PRO A 494 13.80 -0.59 -11.82
N ALA A 495 12.77 -0.10 -11.14
CA ALA A 495 12.66 1.31 -10.76
C ALA A 495 13.86 1.75 -9.92
N PRO A 496 14.63 2.76 -10.37
CA PRO A 496 15.80 3.25 -9.66
C PRO A 496 15.40 4.08 -8.43
N LEU A 497 16.29 4.10 -7.46
CA LEU A 497 16.20 4.98 -6.29
C LEU A 497 16.94 6.29 -6.58
N HIS A 498 16.32 7.43 -6.26
CA HIS A 498 16.87 8.76 -6.43
C HIS A 498 16.73 9.61 -5.17
N ALA A 499 17.59 10.60 -5.02
CA ALA A 499 17.44 11.59 -3.96
C ALA A 499 16.08 12.30 -4.04
N GLY A 500 15.45 12.53 -2.89
CA GLY A 500 14.10 13.07 -2.76
C GLY A 500 13.00 12.01 -2.71
N MET A 501 13.30 10.73 -2.91
CA MET A 501 12.33 9.65 -2.71
C MET A 501 12.21 9.30 -1.23
N THR A 502 10.99 8.97 -0.81
CA THR A 502 10.70 8.35 0.49
C THR A 502 10.58 6.85 0.33
N VAL A 503 11.01 6.09 1.32
CA VAL A 503 10.90 4.62 1.32
C VAL A 503 10.78 4.11 2.76
N THR A 504 9.99 3.05 2.99
CA THR A 504 9.99 2.36 4.28
C THR A 504 11.14 1.36 4.39
N ASP A 505 11.50 1.03 5.62
CA ASP A 505 12.43 -0.04 5.98
C ASP A 505 11.78 -0.84 7.11
N GLU A 506 11.18 -1.98 6.76
CA GLU A 506 10.27 -2.73 7.62
C GLU A 506 10.57 -4.26 7.67
N PRO A 507 11.81 -4.68 7.89
CA PRO A 507 12.08 -6.11 8.05
C PRO A 507 11.30 -6.69 9.23
N GLY A 508 10.92 -7.97 9.11
CA GLY A 508 10.17 -8.65 10.16
C GLY A 508 10.50 -10.13 10.25
N LEU A 509 10.02 -10.77 11.32
CA LEU A 509 10.06 -12.21 11.48
C LEU A 509 8.80 -12.67 12.22
N TYR A 510 8.12 -13.67 11.67
CA TYR A 510 6.81 -14.11 12.10
C TYR A 510 6.82 -15.60 12.40
N LEU A 511 6.68 -15.94 13.67
CA LEU A 511 6.69 -17.33 14.14
C LEU A 511 5.25 -17.77 14.42
N SER A 512 4.66 -18.47 13.48
CA SER A 512 3.26 -18.88 13.45
C SER A 512 2.78 -19.44 14.79
N ASN A 513 1.64 -18.95 15.28
CA ASN A 513 1.04 -19.28 16.58
C ASN A 513 1.92 -18.97 17.81
N ARG A 514 2.95 -18.14 17.66
CA ARG A 514 3.83 -17.73 18.76
C ARG A 514 3.88 -16.21 18.90
N PHE A 515 4.62 -15.52 18.06
CA PHE A 515 4.74 -14.06 18.06
C PHE A 515 5.33 -13.57 16.73
N GLY A 516 5.22 -12.28 16.46
CA GLY A 516 5.88 -11.59 15.37
C GLY A 516 6.67 -10.38 15.85
N VAL A 517 7.68 -10.02 15.09
CA VAL A 517 8.48 -8.80 15.28
C VAL A 517 8.60 -8.10 13.94
N ARG A 518 8.30 -6.81 13.88
CA ARG A 518 8.60 -5.87 12.80
C ARG A 518 9.09 -4.57 13.40
N ILE A 519 10.11 -3.99 12.82
CA ILE A 519 10.66 -2.68 13.21
C ILE A 519 10.73 -1.88 11.93
N GLU A 520 10.13 -0.70 11.92
CA GLU A 520 9.96 0.10 10.72
C GLU A 520 10.21 1.58 10.95
N ASN A 521 10.93 2.19 10.02
CA ASN A 521 11.00 3.62 9.81
C ASN A 521 10.64 3.97 8.36
N THR A 522 10.05 5.13 8.16
CA THR A 522 10.03 5.81 6.86
C THR A 522 11.32 6.62 6.72
N LEU A 523 12.00 6.48 5.59
CA LEU A 523 13.29 7.08 5.28
C LEU A 523 13.17 8.06 4.12
N LEU A 524 14.03 9.07 4.10
CA LEU A 524 14.28 9.95 2.96
C LEU A 524 15.61 9.54 2.31
N ILE A 525 15.59 9.32 1.00
CA ILE A 525 16.82 9.12 0.23
C ILE A 525 17.42 10.49 -0.06
N THR A 526 18.67 10.71 0.35
CA THR A 526 19.39 11.97 0.21
C THR A 526 20.69 11.79 -0.56
N ALA A 527 21.17 12.88 -1.17
CA ALA A 527 22.50 12.89 -1.76
C ALA A 527 23.56 12.81 -0.65
N ASP A 528 24.58 11.96 -0.84
CA ASP A 528 25.71 11.84 0.06
C ASP A 528 26.94 12.55 -0.52
N GLU A 529 27.68 11.91 -1.39
CA GLU A 529 28.84 12.54 -2.03
C GLU A 529 28.93 12.19 -3.53
N GLU A 530 29.71 12.95 -4.26
CA GLU A 530 30.08 12.65 -5.64
C GLU A 530 31.55 12.25 -5.70
N THR A 531 31.84 11.11 -6.30
CA THR A 531 33.18 10.55 -6.46
C THR A 531 33.51 10.35 -7.92
N GLU A 532 34.73 9.88 -8.24
CA GLU A 532 35.07 9.46 -9.60
C GLU A 532 34.21 8.30 -10.14
N PHE A 533 33.49 7.59 -9.26
CA PHE A 533 32.57 6.50 -9.60
C PHE A 533 31.09 6.97 -9.74
N GLY A 534 30.81 8.25 -9.58
CA GLY A 534 29.49 8.85 -9.69
C GLY A 534 28.92 9.39 -8.38
N LYS A 535 27.64 9.71 -8.43
CA LYS A 535 26.88 10.20 -7.25
C LYS A 535 26.48 9.06 -6.35
N PHE A 536 26.67 9.25 -5.06
CA PHE A 536 26.23 8.31 -4.03
C PHE A 536 25.07 8.90 -3.23
N LEU A 537 24.20 8.01 -2.77
CA LEU A 537 23.03 8.29 -1.97
C LEU A 537 23.15 7.58 -0.63
N ARG A 538 22.42 8.08 0.37
CA ARG A 538 22.22 7.47 1.67
C ARG A 538 20.75 7.57 2.09
N MET A 539 20.39 6.87 3.14
CA MET A 539 19.06 6.90 3.75
C MET A 539 19.11 7.69 5.05
N GLU A 540 18.13 8.58 5.26
CA GLU A 540 17.98 9.36 6.48
C GLU A 540 16.61 9.08 7.10
N PRO A 541 16.53 8.69 8.40
CA PRO A 541 15.26 8.40 9.03
C PRO A 541 14.41 9.68 9.15
N LEU A 542 13.19 9.59 8.65
CA LEU A 542 12.13 10.60 8.86
C LEU A 542 11.34 10.30 10.13
N THR A 543 11.10 9.02 10.41
CA THR A 543 10.35 8.56 11.58
C THR A 543 11.02 8.99 12.87
N LEU A 544 10.25 9.58 13.77
CA LEU A 544 10.70 10.09 15.07
C LEU A 544 9.99 9.32 16.20
N CYS A 545 10.50 8.15 16.53
CA CYS A 545 9.97 7.30 17.61
C CYS A 545 11.10 6.45 18.20
N PRO A 546 11.23 6.35 19.53
CA PRO A 546 12.25 5.49 20.11
C PRO A 546 12.03 4.03 19.71
N ILE A 547 13.13 3.29 19.56
CA ILE A 547 13.13 1.84 19.42
C ILE A 547 13.28 1.25 20.82
N ASP A 548 12.44 0.28 21.17
CA ASP A 548 12.49 -0.37 22.49
C ASP A 548 13.84 -1.12 22.66
N THR A 549 14.61 -0.71 23.64
CA THR A 549 15.92 -1.32 23.94
C THR A 549 15.84 -2.50 24.91
N THR A 550 14.69 -2.70 25.55
CA THR A 550 14.49 -3.78 26.54
C THR A 550 14.75 -5.18 25.97
N PRO A 551 14.34 -5.49 24.72
CA PRO A 551 14.54 -6.83 24.15
C PRO A 551 15.97 -7.05 23.60
N ILE A 552 16.81 -6.03 23.51
CA ILE A 552 18.07 -6.12 22.77
C ILE A 552 19.10 -6.98 23.51
N LEU A 553 19.60 -8.00 22.85
CA LEU A 553 20.78 -8.76 23.27
C LEU A 553 22.05 -8.04 22.80
N ILE A 554 22.57 -7.13 23.62
CA ILE A 554 23.73 -6.29 23.30
C ILE A 554 24.94 -7.08 22.78
N PRO A 555 25.29 -8.30 23.29
CA PRO A 555 26.38 -9.09 22.74
C PRO A 555 26.23 -9.47 21.26
N MET A 556 25.00 -9.47 20.72
CA MET A 556 24.75 -9.76 19.31
C MET A 556 24.93 -8.53 18.38
N MET A 557 24.94 -7.33 18.94
CA MET A 557 25.10 -6.08 18.18
C MET A 557 26.58 -5.80 17.91
N THR A 558 26.88 -5.22 16.75
CA THR A 558 28.22 -4.63 16.47
C THR A 558 28.33 -3.25 17.11
N ASP A 559 29.56 -2.71 17.19
CA ASP A 559 29.76 -1.35 17.71
C ASP A 559 29.15 -0.29 16.77
N GLU A 560 29.15 -0.54 15.46
CA GLU A 560 28.54 0.31 14.46
C GLU A 560 27.00 0.34 14.61
N GLU A 561 26.38 -0.81 14.84
CA GLU A 561 24.92 -0.90 15.08
C GLU A 561 24.52 -0.20 16.38
N ILE A 562 25.31 -0.32 17.45
CA ILE A 562 25.09 0.40 18.70
C ILE A 562 25.26 1.92 18.49
N ALA A 563 26.28 2.33 17.75
CA ALA A 563 26.52 3.74 17.44
C ALA A 563 25.35 4.33 16.62
N TRP A 564 24.86 3.58 15.62
CA TRP A 564 23.68 3.98 14.84
C TRP A 564 22.45 4.17 15.75
N LEU A 565 22.12 3.18 16.59
CA LEU A 565 20.97 3.23 17.50
C LEU A 565 21.05 4.44 18.46
N ASN A 566 22.21 4.69 19.03
CA ASN A 566 22.42 5.82 19.92
C ASN A 566 22.27 7.16 19.19
N THR A 567 22.78 7.26 17.96
CA THR A 567 22.66 8.46 17.12
C THR A 567 21.20 8.70 16.74
N TYR A 568 20.48 7.65 16.36
CA TYR A 568 19.05 7.73 16.06
C TYR A 568 18.23 8.18 17.29
N HIS A 569 18.48 7.61 18.46
CA HIS A 569 17.82 8.00 19.71
C HIS A 569 18.10 9.46 20.10
N GLU A 570 19.34 9.95 19.92
CA GLU A 570 19.67 11.36 20.16
C GLU A 570 18.94 12.27 19.16
N TYR A 571 18.84 11.85 17.89
CA TYR A 571 18.05 12.59 16.88
C TYR A 571 16.57 12.65 17.26
N VAL A 572 15.95 11.54 17.65
CA VAL A 572 14.55 11.48 18.11
C VAL A 572 14.34 12.40 19.32
N TYR A 573 15.21 12.32 20.33
CA TYR A 573 15.11 13.15 21.53
C TYR A 573 15.22 14.64 21.19
N THR A 574 16.22 15.01 20.40
CA THR A 574 16.46 16.42 20.03
C THR A 574 15.29 17.00 19.25
N ALA A 575 14.72 16.22 18.32
CA ALA A 575 13.62 16.68 17.49
C ALA A 575 12.29 16.83 18.25
N LEU A 576 11.99 15.90 19.19
CA LEU A 576 10.69 15.85 19.86
C LEU A 576 10.66 16.57 21.22
N SER A 577 11.78 16.62 21.96
CA SER A 577 11.80 17.17 23.31
C SER A 577 11.26 18.62 23.44
N PRO A 578 11.44 19.54 22.45
CA PRO A 578 10.85 20.87 22.51
C PRO A 578 9.32 20.90 22.39
N LEU A 579 8.72 19.83 21.87
CA LEU A 579 7.29 19.71 21.57
C LEU A 579 6.50 19.00 22.70
N LEU A 580 7.20 18.49 23.71
CA LEU A 580 6.67 17.65 24.78
C LEU A 580 6.60 18.42 26.11
N ASN A 581 5.64 18.04 26.96
CA ASN A 581 5.61 18.52 28.34
C ASN A 581 6.76 17.91 29.17
N ALA A 582 6.94 18.37 30.42
CA ALA A 582 8.06 17.96 31.26
C ALA A 582 8.10 16.43 31.52
N GLU A 583 6.94 15.82 31.81
CA GLU A 583 6.85 14.40 32.10
C GLU A 583 7.08 13.53 30.85
N GLU A 584 6.54 13.94 29.72
CA GLU A 584 6.73 13.28 28.42
C GLU A 584 8.20 13.36 27.98
N ARG A 585 8.84 14.50 28.19
CA ARG A 585 10.25 14.73 27.89
C ARG A 585 11.16 13.88 28.78
N GLU A 586 10.86 13.76 30.05
CA GLU A 586 11.59 12.90 30.97
C GLU A 586 11.46 11.42 30.58
N TRP A 587 10.23 10.99 30.26
CA TRP A 587 9.98 9.65 29.76
C TRP A 587 10.80 9.39 28.48
N LEU A 588 10.72 10.29 27.48
CA LEU A 588 11.47 10.13 26.24
C LEU A 588 12.99 10.09 26.47
N ARG A 589 13.51 10.89 27.39
CA ARG A 589 14.92 10.87 27.76
C ARG A 589 15.33 9.50 28.32
N ASN A 590 14.47 8.84 29.07
CA ASN A 590 14.73 7.51 29.60
C ASN A 590 14.74 6.46 28.49
N GLU A 591 13.77 6.52 27.57
CA GLU A 591 13.69 5.58 26.44
C GLU A 591 14.80 5.77 25.38
N THR A 592 15.42 6.94 25.35
CA THR A 592 16.49 7.26 24.40
C THR A 592 17.87 7.29 25.03
N GLN A 593 18.07 6.68 26.20
CA GLN A 593 19.38 6.54 26.82
C GLN A 593 20.33 5.71 25.96
N ALA A 594 21.60 6.13 25.93
CA ALA A 594 22.60 5.45 25.15
C ALA A 594 22.82 4.01 25.65
N VAL A 595 22.69 3.08 24.74
CA VAL A 595 23.02 1.66 24.94
C VAL A 595 24.55 1.50 24.98
N ARG A 596 25.03 0.69 25.90
CA ARG A 596 26.48 0.43 26.07
C ARG A 596 26.73 -1.06 26.30
N ARG A 597 27.86 -1.55 25.82
CA ARG A 597 28.35 -2.85 26.25
C ARG A 597 28.78 -2.75 27.73
N GLU A 598 28.39 -3.72 28.54
CA GLU A 598 28.96 -3.86 29.86
C GLU A 598 30.46 -4.09 29.69
N GLN A 599 31.28 -3.32 30.40
CA GLN A 599 32.73 -3.57 30.45
C GLN A 599 32.90 -4.90 31.18
N ALA A 600 33.54 -5.87 30.48
CA ALA A 600 33.85 -7.21 31.02
C ALA A 600 34.83 -7.13 32.19
#